data_f796b717f2f7869150633052c93dcd70
#
_entry.id   f796b717f2f7869150633052c93dcd70
#
_cell.length_a   1.000
_cell.length_b   1.000
_cell.length_c   1.000
_cell.angle_alpha   90.00
_cell.angle_beta   90.00
_cell.angle_gamma   90.00
#
_symmetry.space_group_name_H-M   'P 1'
#
loop_
_entity.id
_entity.type
_entity.pdbx_description
1 polymer ?
#
loop_
_entity_poly.entity_id
_entity_poly.type
_entity_poly.pdbx_seq_one_letter_code
_entity_poly.pdbx_strand_id
1 'polypeptide(L)'
;MTNLSRTNQTFAPPVMAARRWLDGVEFPVDRPLINVSQAAPADPPPEALRQVIAEAALNTPEAHLYGPVLGLPALRAEIARQWQDSYGGDISDAQVAVTSGCNQAFCATIAAICNQGDEVILPTPWYFNHKMWLDMAGVTTVALSTGTDLLPDPDRAADLITDRTRAIVLVTPNNPGGIEYSDDLVMAFYRLAQSRGIKLIVDETYRDLDARTGAPHALFQDPDWASTFIHLYSFSKAFRLTGHRVGAVIADHNLLMEVEKFLDTVAICPNQLGQ
;
A
#
# COMPACT_ATOMS: atom_id res chain seq x y z
N MET A 1 21.96 -22.39 -20.04
CA MET A 1 20.95 -21.33 -19.79
C MET A 1 21.43 -20.56 -18.60
N THR A 2 21.74 -19.27 -18.77
CA THR A 2 22.09 -18.40 -17.64
C THR A 2 20.87 -18.32 -16.71
N ASN A 3 21.08 -18.70 -15.45
CA ASN A 3 20.05 -18.61 -14.42
C ASN A 3 19.78 -17.13 -14.18
N LEU A 4 18.73 -16.58 -14.81
CA LEU A 4 18.36 -15.17 -14.68
C LEU A 4 17.82 -14.92 -13.26
N SER A 5 18.15 -13.77 -12.68
CA SER A 5 17.63 -13.37 -11.36
C SER A 5 16.11 -13.20 -11.40
N ARG A 6 15.46 -13.21 -10.23
CA ARG A 6 14.01 -13.02 -10.13
C ARG A 6 13.53 -11.69 -10.70
N THR A 7 14.37 -10.64 -10.66
CA THR A 7 14.04 -9.34 -11.27
C THR A 7 13.89 -9.41 -12.79
N ASN A 8 14.46 -10.43 -13.45
CA ASN A 8 14.25 -10.67 -14.87
C ASN A 8 12.95 -11.45 -15.18
N GLN A 9 12.24 -11.89 -14.14
CA GLN A 9 10.97 -12.63 -14.31
C GLN A 9 9.75 -11.69 -14.36
N THR A 10 9.95 -10.40 -14.06
CA THR A 10 8.89 -9.40 -14.13
C THR A 10 9.11 -8.42 -15.29
N PHE A 11 8.08 -7.66 -15.63
CA PHE A 11 8.10 -6.70 -16.72
C PHE A 11 8.79 -5.37 -16.32
N ALA A 12 9.16 -4.57 -17.31
CA ALA A 12 9.73 -3.23 -17.06
C ALA A 12 8.66 -2.29 -16.46
N PRO A 13 9.04 -1.41 -15.49
CA PRO A 13 8.08 -0.50 -14.86
C PRO A 13 7.37 0.40 -15.90
N PRO A 14 6.02 0.37 -16.00
CA PRO A 14 5.28 1.09 -17.04
C PRO A 14 5.51 2.61 -17.00
N VAL A 15 5.61 3.21 -15.81
CA VAL A 15 5.88 4.66 -15.67
C VAL A 15 7.25 5.03 -16.24
N MET A 16 8.26 4.18 -16.07
CA MET A 16 9.59 4.41 -16.64
C MET A 16 9.57 4.25 -18.17
N ALA A 17 8.78 3.30 -18.68
CA ALA A 17 8.58 3.18 -20.12
C ALA A 17 7.92 4.44 -20.71
N ALA A 18 6.86 4.94 -20.07
CA ALA A 18 6.19 6.18 -20.48
C ALA A 18 7.12 7.40 -20.47
N ARG A 19 8.00 7.51 -19.46
CA ARG A 19 9.00 8.59 -19.41
C ARG A 19 9.99 8.53 -20.59
N ARG A 20 10.45 7.32 -20.97
CA ARG A 20 11.35 7.15 -22.11
C ARG A 20 10.73 7.55 -23.43
N TRP A 21 9.39 7.53 -23.58
CA TRP A 21 8.71 8.03 -24.78
C TRP A 21 8.88 9.53 -24.97
N LEU A 22 9.24 10.26 -23.91
CA LEU A 22 9.46 11.70 -23.94
C LEU A 22 10.93 12.09 -24.15
N ASP A 23 11.84 11.10 -24.13
CA ASP A 23 13.28 11.36 -24.30
C ASP A 23 13.55 12.00 -25.68
N GLY A 24 14.11 13.21 -25.68
CA GLY A 24 14.42 13.97 -26.91
C GLY A 24 13.20 14.60 -27.57
N VAL A 25 12.02 14.59 -26.94
CA VAL A 25 10.83 15.27 -27.47
C VAL A 25 10.74 16.68 -26.89
N GLU A 26 10.73 17.68 -27.78
CA GLU A 26 10.49 19.08 -27.43
C GLU A 26 9.03 19.45 -27.66
N PHE A 27 8.43 20.17 -26.70
CA PHE A 27 7.05 20.65 -26.81
C PHE A 27 7.04 22.16 -27.04
N PRO A 28 6.28 22.66 -28.02
CA PRO A 28 6.13 24.08 -28.25
C PRO A 28 5.53 24.79 -27.02
N VAL A 29 5.92 26.06 -26.80
CA VAL A 29 5.46 26.87 -25.66
C VAL A 29 3.94 27.04 -25.65
N ASP A 30 3.32 27.14 -26.84
CA ASP A 30 1.88 27.25 -27.03
C ASP A 30 1.13 25.90 -26.93
N ARG A 31 1.86 24.80 -26.89
CA ARG A 31 1.32 23.44 -26.69
C ARG A 31 2.18 22.64 -25.71
N PRO A 32 2.22 23.04 -24.43
CA PRO A 32 3.03 22.36 -23.42
C PRO A 32 2.52 20.93 -23.17
N LEU A 33 3.43 20.06 -22.74
CA LEU A 33 3.07 18.72 -22.30
C LEU A 33 2.16 18.79 -21.05
N ILE A 34 0.99 18.17 -21.15
CA ILE A 34 0.14 17.88 -19.98
C ILE A 34 0.39 16.44 -19.58
N ASN A 35 1.24 16.25 -18.57
CA ASN A 35 1.63 14.92 -18.12
C ASN A 35 0.64 14.36 -17.11
N VAL A 36 -0.18 13.40 -17.53
CA VAL A 36 -1.14 12.66 -16.71
C VAL A 36 -0.78 11.16 -16.61
N SER A 37 0.47 10.80 -16.90
CA SER A 37 0.91 9.40 -16.95
C SER A 37 1.12 8.76 -15.57
N GLN A 38 1.16 9.55 -14.51
CA GLN A 38 1.37 9.06 -13.14
C GLN A 38 0.37 9.74 -12.19
N ALA A 39 -0.38 8.94 -11.43
CA ALA A 39 -1.29 9.43 -10.39
C ALA A 39 -0.48 9.93 -9.17
N ALA A 40 0.07 11.13 -9.28
CA ALA A 40 0.85 11.79 -8.25
C ALA A 40 0.47 13.27 -8.15
N PRO A 41 0.38 13.86 -6.93
CA PRO A 41 0.20 15.30 -6.76
C PRO A 41 1.32 16.07 -7.44
N ALA A 42 0.95 17.12 -8.18
CA ALA A 42 1.91 18.03 -8.82
C ALA A 42 2.35 19.16 -7.87
N ASP A 43 1.47 19.55 -6.94
CA ASP A 43 1.73 20.60 -5.97
C ASP A 43 2.61 20.10 -4.82
N PRO A 44 3.43 20.98 -4.23
CA PRO A 44 4.18 20.66 -3.02
C PRO A 44 3.24 20.46 -1.81
N PRO A 45 3.73 19.88 -0.72
CA PRO A 45 3.00 19.85 0.55
C PRO A 45 2.58 21.27 1.00
N PRO A 46 1.52 21.41 1.83
CA PRO A 46 1.13 22.70 2.41
C PRO A 46 2.30 23.40 3.09
N GLU A 47 2.32 24.73 3.04
CA GLU A 47 3.44 25.51 3.58
C GLU A 47 3.72 25.21 5.04
N ALA A 48 2.70 25.13 5.88
CA ALA A 48 2.84 24.80 7.30
C ALA A 48 3.57 23.45 7.52
N LEU A 49 3.25 22.43 6.72
CA LEU A 49 3.92 21.13 6.80
C LEU A 49 5.39 21.23 6.35
N ARG A 50 5.68 22.00 5.30
CA ARG A 50 7.06 22.22 4.85
C ARG A 50 7.90 22.98 5.90
N GLN A 51 7.30 23.93 6.61
CA GLN A 51 7.96 24.67 7.71
C GLN A 51 8.30 23.72 8.86
N VAL A 52 7.36 22.87 9.29
CA VAL A 52 7.61 21.87 10.35
C VAL A 52 8.75 20.93 9.97
N ILE A 53 8.77 20.44 8.72
CA ILE A 53 9.86 19.58 8.22
C ILE A 53 11.21 20.32 8.25
N ALA A 54 11.23 21.59 7.83
CA ALA A 54 12.45 22.39 7.86
C ALA A 54 12.95 22.66 9.28
N GLU A 55 12.04 22.95 10.21
CA GLU A 55 12.37 23.14 11.64
C GLU A 55 12.89 21.84 12.25
N ALA A 56 12.27 20.70 11.97
CA ALA A 56 12.75 19.40 12.43
C ALA A 56 14.17 19.12 11.91
N ALA A 57 14.43 19.40 10.63
CA ALA A 57 15.75 19.21 10.05
C ALA A 57 16.83 20.11 10.66
N LEU A 58 16.47 21.31 11.14
CA LEU A 58 17.43 22.25 11.73
C LEU A 58 17.59 22.07 13.23
N ASN A 59 16.54 21.70 13.94
CA ASN A 59 16.47 21.84 15.39
C ASN A 59 16.28 20.52 16.14
N THR A 60 16.11 19.39 15.44
CA THR A 60 15.91 18.07 16.05
C THR A 60 17.07 17.14 15.66
N PRO A 61 18.15 17.05 16.46
CA PRO A 61 19.31 16.22 16.13
C PRO A 61 18.95 14.74 15.88
N GLU A 62 17.97 14.23 16.60
CA GLU A 62 17.48 12.85 16.48
C GLU A 62 16.89 12.54 15.10
N ALA A 63 16.40 13.56 14.37
CA ALA A 63 15.88 13.39 13.01
C ALA A 63 16.97 12.99 11.98
N HIS A 64 18.25 13.07 12.37
CA HIS A 64 19.40 12.66 11.56
C HIS A 64 20.02 11.32 11.98
N LEU A 65 19.45 10.66 12.97
CA LEU A 65 19.92 9.38 13.50
C LEU A 65 18.98 8.25 13.09
N TYR A 66 19.43 7.02 13.28
CA TYR A 66 18.53 5.87 13.16
C TYR A 66 17.44 5.95 14.23
N GLY A 67 16.20 5.79 13.81
CA GLY A 67 15.03 5.71 14.68
C GLY A 67 14.53 4.28 14.85
N PRO A 68 13.38 4.10 15.51
CA PRO A 68 12.74 2.79 15.66
C PRO A 68 12.39 2.17 14.30
N VAL A 69 12.61 0.88 14.16
CA VAL A 69 12.37 0.12 12.91
C VAL A 69 10.91 0.24 12.44
N LEU A 70 9.95 0.11 13.37
CA LEU A 70 8.53 0.24 13.08
C LEU A 70 8.04 1.70 12.99
N GLY A 71 8.94 2.68 13.04
CA GLY A 71 8.63 4.10 12.98
C GLY A 71 8.48 4.78 14.35
N LEU A 72 8.38 6.10 14.31
CA LEU A 72 8.29 6.92 15.51
C LEU A 72 7.03 6.58 16.33
N PRO A 73 7.13 6.34 17.65
CA PRO A 73 5.98 6.01 18.48
C PRO A 73 4.87 7.06 18.40
N ALA A 74 5.23 8.34 18.32
CA ALA A 74 4.26 9.43 18.22
C ALA A 74 3.43 9.35 16.93
N LEU A 75 4.05 9.03 15.78
CA LEU A 75 3.33 8.85 14.51
C LEU A 75 2.46 7.60 14.52
N ARG A 76 2.97 6.48 15.09
CA ARG A 76 2.21 5.24 15.21
C ARG A 76 0.95 5.43 16.05
N ALA A 77 1.08 6.11 17.20
CA ALA A 77 -0.04 6.45 18.08
C ALA A 77 -1.05 7.37 17.38
N GLU A 78 -0.58 8.38 16.64
CA GLU A 78 -1.46 9.29 15.92
C GLU A 78 -2.19 8.57 14.75
N ILE A 79 -1.53 7.69 14.02
CA ILE A 79 -2.19 6.86 13.02
C ILE A 79 -3.28 6.00 13.69
N ALA A 80 -2.96 5.29 14.77
CA ALA A 80 -3.94 4.47 15.48
C ALA A 80 -5.15 5.30 15.89
N ARG A 81 -4.93 6.47 16.50
CA ARG A 81 -6.01 7.39 16.92
C ARG A 81 -6.87 7.84 15.73
N GLN A 82 -6.25 8.29 14.63
CA GLN A 82 -6.99 8.76 13.45
C GLN A 82 -7.79 7.64 12.78
N TRP A 83 -7.26 6.42 12.77
CA TRP A 83 -7.96 5.26 12.23
C TRP A 83 -9.14 4.85 13.12
N GLN A 84 -9.00 4.88 14.44
CA GLN A 84 -10.12 4.70 15.37
C GLN A 84 -11.22 5.74 15.11
N ASP A 85 -10.86 7.01 14.98
CA ASP A 85 -11.81 8.10 14.71
C ASP A 85 -12.52 7.94 13.35
N SER A 86 -11.80 7.45 12.34
CA SER A 86 -12.31 7.37 10.96
C SER A 86 -13.11 6.10 10.67
N TYR A 87 -12.68 4.94 11.19
CA TYR A 87 -13.28 3.63 10.88
C TYR A 87 -14.11 3.07 12.04
N GLY A 88 -13.92 3.57 13.24
CA GLY A 88 -14.35 2.89 14.46
C GLY A 88 -13.45 1.69 14.79
N GLY A 89 -13.77 0.99 15.86
CA GLY A 89 -12.98 -0.16 16.31
C GLY A 89 -11.82 0.20 17.23
N ASP A 90 -11.12 -0.81 17.70
CA ASP A 90 -9.99 -0.68 18.62
C ASP A 90 -8.69 -0.99 17.88
N ILE A 91 -7.86 0.03 17.70
CA ILE A 91 -6.57 -0.04 16.99
C ILE A 91 -5.50 0.57 17.89
N SER A 92 -4.54 -0.22 18.32
CA SER A 92 -3.42 0.26 19.14
C SER A 92 -2.22 0.64 18.27
N ASP A 93 -1.32 1.45 18.82
CA ASP A 93 -0.03 1.77 18.19
C ASP A 93 0.86 0.53 17.97
N ALA A 94 0.69 -0.52 18.80
CA ALA A 94 1.34 -1.81 18.61
C ALA A 94 0.92 -2.53 17.31
N GLN A 95 -0.22 -2.15 16.73
CA GLN A 95 -0.75 -2.67 15.46
C GLN A 95 -0.42 -1.79 14.25
N VAL A 96 0.45 -0.80 14.42
CA VAL A 96 0.88 0.12 13.35
C VAL A 96 2.37 0.02 13.12
N ALA A 97 2.78 -0.12 11.86
CA ALA A 97 4.17 0.03 11.42
C ALA A 97 4.25 1.11 10.34
N VAL A 98 5.19 2.04 10.50
CA VAL A 98 5.53 3.03 9.48
C VAL A 98 6.55 2.43 8.51
N THR A 99 6.40 2.73 7.22
CA THR A 99 7.24 2.17 6.16
C THR A 99 7.76 3.25 5.22
N SER A 100 8.75 2.92 4.39
CA SER A 100 9.25 3.83 3.34
C SER A 100 8.28 3.90 2.15
N GLY A 101 7.05 4.32 2.42
CA GLY A 101 5.92 4.39 1.49
C GLY A 101 5.17 3.06 1.36
N CYS A 102 3.96 3.11 0.78
CA CYS A 102 3.06 1.96 0.66
C CYS A 102 3.64 0.80 -0.14
N ASN A 103 4.51 1.05 -1.12
CA ASN A 103 5.20 -0.05 -1.84
C ASN A 103 6.03 -0.91 -0.88
N GLN A 104 6.78 -0.31 0.06
CA GLN A 104 7.52 -1.08 1.06
C GLN A 104 6.56 -1.78 2.03
N ALA A 105 5.45 -1.15 2.39
CA ALA A 105 4.40 -1.77 3.20
C ALA A 105 3.91 -3.08 2.56
N PHE A 106 3.59 -3.05 1.27
CA PHE A 106 3.19 -4.24 0.52
C PHE A 106 4.31 -5.29 0.47
N CYS A 107 5.54 -4.87 0.13
CA CYS A 107 6.67 -5.79 0.04
C CYS A 107 6.92 -6.51 1.37
N ALA A 108 6.92 -5.77 2.48
CA ALA A 108 7.14 -6.32 3.82
C ALA A 108 5.99 -7.25 4.25
N THR A 109 4.75 -6.88 3.96
CA THR A 109 3.57 -7.72 4.22
C THR A 109 3.67 -9.04 3.48
N ILE A 110 3.93 -9.02 2.17
CA ILE A 110 4.07 -10.25 1.36
C ILE A 110 5.23 -11.10 1.86
N ALA A 111 6.37 -10.49 2.20
CA ALA A 111 7.52 -11.22 2.74
C ALA A 111 7.21 -11.92 4.08
N ALA A 112 6.29 -11.32 4.88
CA ALA A 112 5.90 -11.87 6.18
C ALA A 112 4.85 -12.99 6.09
N ILE A 113 4.02 -13.04 5.03
CA ILE A 113 2.90 -14.00 4.92
C ILE A 113 3.07 -15.05 3.82
N CYS A 114 3.98 -14.88 2.88
CA CYS A 114 4.12 -15.74 1.71
C CYS A 114 5.51 -16.40 1.64
N ASN A 115 5.52 -17.65 1.20
CA ASN A 115 6.70 -18.35 0.73
C ASN A 115 6.74 -18.40 -0.79
N GLN A 116 7.89 -18.79 -1.35
CA GLN A 116 7.99 -19.07 -2.79
C GLN A 116 7.01 -20.16 -3.20
N GLY A 117 6.22 -19.90 -4.25
CA GLY A 117 5.20 -20.82 -4.77
C GLY A 117 3.81 -20.65 -4.15
N ASP A 118 3.68 -19.84 -3.09
CA ASP A 118 2.38 -19.42 -2.60
C ASP A 118 1.66 -18.53 -3.63
N GLU A 119 0.36 -18.34 -3.44
CA GLU A 119 -0.52 -17.63 -4.37
C GLU A 119 -1.15 -16.41 -3.70
N VAL A 120 -1.26 -15.32 -4.47
CA VAL A 120 -1.98 -14.10 -4.07
C VAL A 120 -2.91 -13.70 -5.20
N ILE A 121 -4.20 -13.48 -4.85
CA ILE A 121 -5.24 -13.09 -5.80
C ILE A 121 -5.22 -11.56 -5.95
N LEU A 122 -5.08 -11.08 -7.20
CA LEU A 122 -5.15 -9.66 -7.54
C LEU A 122 -6.28 -9.41 -8.57
N PRO A 123 -7.22 -8.48 -8.30
CA PRO A 123 -8.13 -7.97 -9.33
C PRO A 123 -7.39 -7.32 -10.48
N THR A 124 -7.90 -7.49 -11.70
CA THR A 124 -7.36 -6.85 -12.91
C THR A 124 -8.30 -5.76 -13.42
N PRO A 125 -7.80 -4.58 -13.86
CA PRO A 125 -6.38 -4.21 -13.92
C PRO A 125 -5.78 -3.98 -12.54
N TRP A 126 -4.59 -4.53 -12.30
CA TRP A 126 -3.90 -4.43 -11.01
C TRP A 126 -2.95 -3.23 -10.92
N TYR A 127 -2.63 -2.81 -9.72
CA TYR A 127 -1.49 -1.93 -9.49
C TYR A 127 -0.19 -2.68 -9.82
N PHE A 128 0.55 -2.19 -10.81
CA PHE A 128 1.66 -2.93 -11.42
C PHE A 128 2.79 -3.24 -10.44
N ASN A 129 3.04 -2.38 -9.43
CA ASN A 129 4.10 -2.66 -8.45
C ASN A 129 3.76 -3.84 -7.54
N HIS A 130 2.49 -4.08 -7.24
CA HIS A 130 2.08 -5.30 -6.51
C HIS A 130 2.44 -6.54 -7.32
N LYS A 131 2.05 -6.58 -8.59
CA LYS A 131 2.38 -7.70 -9.50
C LYS A 131 3.89 -7.89 -9.64
N MET A 132 4.65 -6.81 -9.85
CA MET A 132 6.09 -6.85 -9.99
C MET A 132 6.77 -7.44 -8.76
N TRP A 133 6.32 -7.04 -7.55
CA TRP A 133 6.89 -7.57 -6.32
C TRP A 133 6.58 -9.06 -6.13
N LEU A 134 5.35 -9.49 -6.39
CA LEU A 134 4.98 -10.92 -6.33
C LEU A 134 5.89 -11.76 -7.25
N ASP A 135 6.12 -11.33 -8.49
CA ASP A 135 7.05 -11.99 -9.40
C ASP A 135 8.46 -12.10 -8.81
N MET A 136 9.00 -10.97 -8.30
CA MET A 136 10.32 -10.94 -7.70
C MET A 136 10.40 -11.76 -6.40
N ALA A 137 9.33 -11.85 -5.64
CA ALA A 137 9.25 -12.68 -4.44
C ALA A 137 9.08 -14.17 -4.77
N GLY A 138 8.78 -14.51 -6.02
CA GLY A 138 8.47 -15.89 -6.43
C GLY A 138 7.10 -16.37 -5.96
N VAL A 139 6.18 -15.42 -5.72
CA VAL A 139 4.79 -15.67 -5.36
C VAL A 139 3.94 -15.63 -6.64
N THR A 140 3.08 -16.60 -6.82
CA THR A 140 2.22 -16.70 -7.99
C THR A 140 1.07 -15.70 -7.89
N THR A 141 0.96 -14.81 -8.87
CA THR A 141 -0.21 -13.94 -8.98
C THR A 141 -1.35 -14.68 -9.65
N VAL A 142 -2.48 -14.79 -8.97
CA VAL A 142 -3.73 -15.31 -9.50
C VAL A 142 -4.61 -14.14 -9.92
N ALA A 143 -4.89 -14.02 -11.21
CA ALA A 143 -5.66 -12.90 -11.75
C ALA A 143 -7.16 -13.09 -11.49
N LEU A 144 -7.78 -12.16 -10.78
CA LEU A 144 -9.23 -12.05 -10.66
C LEU A 144 -9.75 -11.06 -11.70
N SER A 145 -10.30 -11.57 -12.81
CA SER A 145 -10.84 -10.71 -13.86
C SER A 145 -12.07 -9.96 -13.37
N THR A 146 -12.06 -8.64 -13.52
CA THR A 146 -13.23 -7.79 -13.29
C THR A 146 -14.09 -7.65 -14.53
N GLY A 147 -15.32 -7.16 -14.37
CA GLY A 147 -16.20 -6.79 -15.47
C GLY A 147 -15.82 -5.42 -16.09
N THR A 148 -16.72 -4.91 -16.94
CA THR A 148 -16.59 -3.56 -17.54
C THR A 148 -16.75 -2.43 -16.53
N ASP A 149 -17.35 -2.72 -15.39
CA ASP A 149 -17.48 -1.85 -14.22
C ASP A 149 -16.22 -1.81 -13.35
N LEU A 150 -15.22 -2.65 -13.64
CA LEU A 150 -13.97 -2.81 -12.90
C LEU A 150 -14.17 -3.25 -11.43
N LEU A 151 -15.33 -3.81 -11.09
CA LEU A 151 -15.58 -4.36 -9.76
C LEU A 151 -15.14 -5.82 -9.69
N PRO A 152 -14.37 -6.22 -8.67
CA PRO A 152 -14.05 -7.62 -8.43
C PRO A 152 -15.26 -8.36 -7.85
N ASP A 153 -15.40 -9.64 -8.21
CA ASP A 153 -16.50 -10.50 -7.78
C ASP A 153 -16.00 -11.48 -6.71
N PRO A 154 -16.55 -11.44 -5.47
CA PRO A 154 -16.17 -12.34 -4.38
C PRO A 154 -16.44 -13.82 -4.70
N ASP A 155 -17.49 -14.16 -5.43
CA ASP A 155 -17.82 -15.55 -5.80
C ASP A 155 -16.76 -16.10 -6.77
N ARG A 156 -16.37 -15.30 -7.76
CA ARG A 156 -15.26 -15.66 -8.64
C ARG A 156 -13.93 -15.78 -7.90
N ALA A 157 -13.68 -14.92 -6.92
CA ALA A 157 -12.50 -15.03 -6.08
C ALA A 157 -12.49 -16.33 -5.28
N ALA A 158 -13.66 -16.77 -4.77
CA ALA A 158 -13.80 -18.01 -4.03
C ALA A 158 -13.43 -19.24 -4.86
N ASP A 159 -13.72 -19.23 -6.16
CA ASP A 159 -13.37 -20.30 -7.10
C ASP A 159 -11.87 -20.36 -7.42
N LEU A 160 -11.15 -19.26 -7.21
CA LEU A 160 -9.70 -19.15 -7.45
C LEU A 160 -8.85 -19.55 -6.25
N ILE A 161 -9.45 -19.70 -5.07
CA ILE A 161 -8.72 -20.02 -3.84
C ILE A 161 -8.29 -21.49 -3.85
N THR A 162 -6.99 -21.71 -3.62
CA THR A 162 -6.36 -23.02 -3.46
C THR A 162 -5.68 -23.16 -2.11
N ASP A 163 -5.12 -24.30 -1.78
CA ASP A 163 -4.33 -24.53 -0.56
C ASP A 163 -3.06 -23.67 -0.49
N ARG A 164 -2.62 -23.12 -1.61
CA ARG A 164 -1.46 -22.22 -1.70
C ARG A 164 -1.85 -20.75 -1.58
N THR A 165 -3.12 -20.41 -1.66
CA THR A 165 -3.57 -19.02 -1.55
C THR A 165 -3.33 -18.48 -0.15
N ARG A 166 -2.62 -17.35 -0.04
CA ARG A 166 -2.33 -16.69 1.23
C ARG A 166 -3.10 -15.39 1.43
N ALA A 167 -3.40 -14.70 0.34
CA ALA A 167 -4.10 -13.42 0.44
C ALA A 167 -4.91 -13.09 -0.82
N ILE A 168 -5.91 -12.24 -0.60
CA ILE A 168 -6.57 -11.44 -1.64
C ILE A 168 -6.15 -9.99 -1.40
N VAL A 169 -5.82 -9.25 -2.46
CA VAL A 169 -5.42 -7.84 -2.37
C VAL A 169 -6.44 -6.98 -3.09
N LEU A 170 -6.99 -6.01 -2.40
CA LEU A 170 -7.84 -4.97 -2.98
C LEU A 170 -7.10 -3.63 -2.95
N VAL A 171 -7.31 -2.79 -3.95
CA VAL A 171 -6.84 -1.40 -4.00
C VAL A 171 -8.06 -0.52 -4.16
N THR A 172 -8.37 0.33 -3.18
CA THR A 172 -9.57 1.18 -3.22
C THR A 172 -9.33 2.55 -2.57
N PRO A 173 -9.63 3.64 -3.23
CA PRO A 173 -9.95 3.77 -4.66
C PRO A 173 -8.90 3.10 -5.55
N ASN A 174 -9.33 2.44 -6.62
CA ASN A 174 -8.46 1.57 -7.41
C ASN A 174 -7.42 2.33 -8.26
N ASN A 175 -6.23 1.82 -8.30
CA ASN A 175 -5.21 2.20 -9.28
C ASN A 175 -4.94 0.98 -10.19
N PRO A 176 -5.18 1.05 -11.52
CA PRO A 176 -5.36 2.26 -12.33
C PRO A 176 -6.84 2.66 -12.61
N GLY A 177 -7.83 1.88 -12.18
CA GLY A 177 -9.22 2.02 -12.62
C GLY A 177 -9.96 3.25 -12.09
N GLY A 178 -9.54 3.81 -10.94
CA GLY A 178 -10.20 4.94 -10.27
C GLY A 178 -11.53 4.60 -9.61
N ILE A 179 -11.91 3.33 -9.54
CA ILE A 179 -13.17 2.87 -8.95
C ILE A 179 -13.04 2.79 -7.43
N GLU A 180 -14.06 3.27 -6.74
CA GLU A 180 -14.22 3.14 -5.29
C GLU A 180 -15.04 1.89 -4.98
N TYR A 181 -14.48 0.96 -4.19
CA TYR A 181 -15.23 -0.22 -3.77
C TYR A 181 -16.14 0.13 -2.60
N SER A 182 -17.40 -0.34 -2.65
CA SER A 182 -18.34 -0.13 -1.56
C SER A 182 -17.94 -0.89 -0.30
N ASP A 183 -18.43 -0.43 0.86
CA ASP A 183 -18.24 -1.15 2.13
C ASP A 183 -18.76 -2.60 2.04
N ASP A 184 -19.94 -2.81 1.46
CA ASP A 184 -20.51 -4.15 1.26
C ASP A 184 -19.58 -5.06 0.44
N LEU A 185 -18.95 -4.53 -0.60
CA LEU A 185 -18.02 -5.30 -1.43
C LEU A 185 -16.74 -5.65 -0.66
N VAL A 186 -16.14 -4.68 0.04
CA VAL A 186 -14.95 -4.91 0.86
C VAL A 186 -15.26 -5.89 1.98
N MET A 187 -16.43 -5.76 2.62
CA MET A 187 -16.91 -6.68 3.66
C MET A 187 -17.15 -8.09 3.12
N ALA A 188 -17.65 -8.24 1.89
CA ALA A 188 -17.84 -9.56 1.26
C ALA A 188 -16.49 -10.27 1.06
N PHE A 189 -15.46 -9.56 0.60
CA PHE A 189 -14.10 -10.10 0.50
C PHE A 189 -13.48 -10.41 1.87
N TYR A 190 -13.76 -9.60 2.89
CA TYR A 190 -13.30 -9.88 4.25
C TYR A 190 -13.89 -11.19 4.78
N ARG A 191 -15.21 -11.38 4.65
CA ARG A 191 -15.88 -12.62 5.07
C ARG A 191 -15.37 -13.84 4.30
N LEU A 192 -15.14 -13.69 2.99
CA LEU A 192 -14.54 -14.74 2.18
C LEU A 192 -13.15 -15.12 2.71
N ALA A 193 -12.26 -14.14 2.89
CA ALA A 193 -10.91 -14.36 3.40
C ALA A 193 -10.93 -15.02 4.78
N GLN A 194 -11.77 -14.53 5.71
CA GLN A 194 -11.96 -15.09 7.05
C GLN A 194 -12.43 -16.56 6.99
N SER A 195 -13.43 -16.86 6.16
CA SER A 195 -13.97 -18.22 6.00
C SER A 195 -12.96 -19.22 5.44
N ARG A 196 -11.95 -18.74 4.71
CA ARG A 196 -10.90 -19.56 4.08
C ARG A 196 -9.59 -19.54 4.88
N GLY A 197 -9.50 -18.78 5.96
CA GLY A 197 -8.29 -18.67 6.77
C GLY A 197 -7.12 -18.02 6.05
N ILE A 198 -7.39 -17.13 5.08
CA ILE A 198 -6.40 -16.36 4.33
C ILE A 198 -6.48 -14.88 4.70
N LYS A 199 -5.51 -14.08 4.28
CA LYS A 199 -5.49 -12.63 4.56
C LYS A 199 -6.26 -11.84 3.50
N LEU A 200 -6.92 -10.76 3.93
CA LEU A 200 -7.36 -9.68 3.06
C LEU A 200 -6.43 -8.49 3.25
N ILE A 201 -5.74 -8.08 2.20
CA ILE A 201 -4.92 -6.87 2.17
C ILE A 201 -5.72 -5.79 1.43
N VAL A 202 -5.95 -4.65 2.07
CA VAL A 202 -6.58 -3.50 1.42
C VAL A 202 -5.60 -2.35 1.37
N ASP A 203 -5.19 -1.97 0.16
CA ASP A 203 -4.36 -0.78 -0.10
C ASP A 203 -5.30 0.42 -0.31
N GLU A 204 -5.35 1.28 0.69
CA GLU A 204 -6.15 2.49 0.70
C GLU A 204 -5.29 3.75 0.52
N THR A 205 -4.28 3.68 -0.34
CA THR A 205 -3.42 4.82 -0.70
C THR A 205 -4.21 6.08 -1.09
N TYR A 206 -5.42 5.92 -1.61
CA TYR A 206 -6.26 7.03 -2.10
C TYR A 206 -7.50 7.29 -1.25
N ARG A 207 -7.63 6.71 -0.04
CA ARG A 207 -8.83 6.83 0.82
C ARG A 207 -9.27 8.28 1.07
N ASP A 208 -8.33 9.19 1.25
CA ASP A 208 -8.63 10.60 1.55
C ASP A 208 -9.01 11.40 0.28
N LEU A 209 -9.02 10.75 -0.88
CA LEU A 209 -9.52 11.27 -2.16
C LEU A 209 -10.84 10.59 -2.56
N ASP A 210 -11.40 9.72 -1.72
CA ASP A 210 -12.72 9.12 -1.88
C ASP A 210 -13.79 10.22 -1.76
N ALA A 211 -14.73 10.22 -2.68
CA ALA A 211 -15.81 11.21 -2.71
C ALA A 211 -16.90 10.95 -1.66
N ARG A 212 -16.93 9.77 -1.07
CA ARG A 212 -17.92 9.37 -0.05
C ARG A 212 -17.58 10.01 1.31
N THR A 213 -18.62 10.18 2.10
CA THR A 213 -18.50 10.64 3.50
C THR A 213 -18.62 9.47 4.45
N GLY A 214 -17.90 9.54 5.59
CA GLY A 214 -17.89 8.50 6.60
C GLY A 214 -16.73 7.50 6.45
N ALA A 215 -16.80 6.40 7.18
CA ALA A 215 -15.81 5.33 7.09
C ALA A 215 -15.86 4.65 5.72
N PRO A 216 -14.74 4.41 5.05
CA PRO A 216 -14.71 3.67 3.80
C PRO A 216 -15.26 2.25 3.93
N HIS A 217 -15.06 1.62 5.08
CA HIS A 217 -15.54 0.28 5.43
C HIS A 217 -15.58 0.08 6.96
N ALA A 218 -16.28 -0.97 7.42
CA ALA A 218 -16.44 -1.30 8.83
C ALA A 218 -15.50 -2.42 9.34
N LEU A 219 -14.45 -2.79 8.60
CA LEU A 219 -13.63 -3.97 8.92
C LEU A 219 -12.97 -3.87 10.30
N PHE A 220 -12.49 -2.70 10.69
CA PHE A 220 -11.86 -2.49 12.00
C PHE A 220 -12.83 -2.62 13.20
N GLN A 221 -14.14 -2.63 12.93
CA GLN A 221 -15.17 -2.79 13.97
C GLN A 221 -15.38 -4.27 14.38
N ASP A 222 -14.88 -5.22 13.57
CA ASP A 222 -14.84 -6.62 13.98
C ASP A 222 -13.76 -6.77 15.09
N PRO A 223 -14.09 -7.30 16.28
CA PRO A 223 -13.11 -7.50 17.35
C PRO A 223 -11.89 -8.34 16.92
N ASP A 224 -12.08 -9.26 15.99
CA ASP A 224 -11.04 -10.17 15.50
C ASP A 224 -10.45 -9.73 14.15
N TRP A 225 -10.64 -8.46 13.74
CA TRP A 225 -10.21 -7.95 12.44
C TRP A 225 -8.76 -8.30 12.09
N ALA A 226 -7.86 -8.20 13.05
CA ALA A 226 -6.42 -8.39 12.86
C ALA A 226 -6.05 -9.84 12.49
N SER A 227 -6.93 -10.81 12.75
CA SER A 227 -6.73 -12.20 12.34
C SER A 227 -6.74 -12.37 10.81
N THR A 228 -7.45 -11.50 10.09
CA THR A 228 -7.72 -11.62 8.66
C THR A 228 -7.27 -10.39 7.88
N PHE A 229 -7.49 -9.19 8.41
CA PHE A 229 -7.34 -7.93 7.70
C PHE A 229 -5.95 -7.32 7.89
N ILE A 230 -5.39 -6.81 6.80
CA ILE A 230 -4.15 -6.02 6.74
C ILE A 230 -4.46 -4.77 5.93
N HIS A 231 -4.28 -3.62 6.55
CA HIS A 231 -4.50 -2.32 5.90
C HIS A 231 -3.17 -1.69 5.50
N LEU A 232 -3.09 -1.16 4.28
CA LEU A 232 -1.94 -0.42 3.77
C LEU A 232 -2.34 1.02 3.44
N TYR A 233 -1.46 1.96 3.80
CA TYR A 233 -1.69 3.39 3.57
C TYR A 233 -0.46 4.13 3.07
N SER A 234 -0.69 5.25 2.36
CA SER A 234 0.36 6.11 1.84
C SER A 234 0.12 7.59 2.16
N PHE A 235 1.08 8.24 2.77
CA PHE A 235 1.08 9.70 2.97
C PHE A 235 1.44 10.47 1.69
N SER A 236 1.79 9.77 0.61
CA SER A 236 2.20 10.38 -0.65
C SER A 236 1.11 11.20 -1.32
N LYS A 237 -0.17 10.83 -1.16
CA LYS A 237 -1.28 11.39 -1.94
C LYS A 237 -1.95 12.55 -1.21
N ALA A 238 -2.72 12.29 -0.17
CA ALA A 238 -3.42 13.33 0.58
C ALA A 238 -2.48 14.38 1.18
N PHE A 239 -1.34 13.94 1.71
CA PHE A 239 -0.35 14.83 2.32
C PHE A 239 0.68 15.39 1.33
N ARG A 240 0.63 14.98 0.04
CA ARG A 240 1.59 15.40 -1.01
C ARG A 240 3.06 15.11 -0.68
N LEU A 241 3.31 14.06 0.13
CA LEU A 241 4.64 13.68 0.61
C LEU A 241 5.30 12.60 -0.28
N THR A 242 5.11 12.67 -1.60
CA THR A 242 5.62 11.66 -2.53
C THR A 242 7.12 11.40 -2.41
N GLY A 243 7.91 12.47 -2.25
CA GLY A 243 9.37 12.42 -2.10
C GLY A 243 9.84 12.00 -0.71
N HIS A 244 9.02 12.13 0.34
CA HIS A 244 9.36 11.81 1.72
C HIS A 244 9.30 10.33 2.02
N ARG A 245 8.62 9.53 1.19
CA ARG A 245 8.54 8.07 1.33
C ARG A 245 8.00 7.63 2.69
N VAL A 246 6.77 7.99 3.00
CA VAL A 246 6.07 7.56 4.23
C VAL A 246 4.79 6.80 3.87
N GLY A 247 4.61 5.65 4.49
CA GLY A 247 3.43 4.81 4.41
C GLY A 247 3.23 4.06 5.72
N ALA A 248 2.19 3.24 5.79
CA ALA A 248 1.92 2.46 6.98
C ALA A 248 1.34 1.08 6.63
N VAL A 249 1.58 0.13 7.53
CA VAL A 249 0.87 -1.14 7.65
C VAL A 249 0.12 -1.11 8.98
N ILE A 250 -1.16 -1.43 8.95
CA ILE A 250 -1.97 -1.67 10.15
C ILE A 250 -2.40 -3.12 10.12
N ALA A 251 -1.96 -3.91 11.11
CA ALA A 251 -2.12 -5.36 11.12
C ALA A 251 -2.00 -5.95 12.53
N ASP A 252 -2.15 -7.27 12.64
CA ASP A 252 -1.87 -8.00 13.87
C ASP A 252 -0.44 -7.73 14.38
N HIS A 253 -0.30 -7.59 15.71
CA HIS A 253 0.99 -7.31 16.33
C HIS A 253 2.05 -8.38 16.01
N ASN A 254 1.68 -9.67 16.04
CA ASN A 254 2.65 -10.74 15.75
C ASN A 254 3.08 -10.71 14.28
N LEU A 255 2.17 -10.35 13.37
CA LEU A 255 2.54 -10.14 11.97
C LEU A 255 3.51 -8.96 11.83
N LEU A 256 3.31 -7.87 12.57
CA LEU A 256 4.23 -6.74 12.53
C LEU A 256 5.63 -7.08 13.06
N MET A 257 5.78 -8.04 13.97
CA MET A 257 7.10 -8.54 14.37
C MET A 257 7.83 -9.26 13.23
N GLU A 258 7.12 -9.89 12.31
CA GLU A 258 7.71 -10.46 11.09
C GLU A 258 8.02 -9.37 10.05
N VAL A 259 7.13 -8.38 9.89
CA VAL A 259 7.34 -7.19 9.06
C VAL A 259 8.57 -6.41 9.52
N GLU A 260 8.80 -6.29 10.85
CA GLU A 260 9.95 -5.60 11.42
C GLU A 260 11.28 -6.17 10.91
N LYS A 261 11.43 -7.49 10.83
CA LYS A 261 12.64 -8.14 10.32
C LYS A 261 12.96 -7.73 8.88
N PHE A 262 11.91 -7.60 8.06
CA PHE A 262 12.05 -7.12 6.68
C PHE A 262 12.47 -5.65 6.64
N LEU A 263 11.79 -4.79 7.43
CA LEU A 263 12.06 -3.35 7.47
C LEU A 263 13.48 -3.06 7.96
N ASP A 264 13.92 -3.74 9.02
CA ASP A 264 15.29 -3.62 9.55
C ASP A 264 16.32 -3.99 8.48
N THR A 265 16.12 -5.12 7.80
CA THR A 265 17.06 -5.61 6.79
C THR A 265 17.16 -4.69 5.56
N VAL A 266 16.03 -4.09 5.15
CA VAL A 266 15.95 -3.34 3.87
C VAL A 266 16.27 -1.85 4.05
N ALA A 267 15.90 -1.26 5.19
CA ALA A 267 16.00 0.19 5.40
C ALA A 267 16.43 0.60 6.80
N ILE A 268 16.54 -0.34 7.75
CA ILE A 268 16.79 -0.11 9.19
C ILE A 268 15.62 0.63 9.84
N CYS A 269 15.26 1.82 9.34
CA CYS A 269 14.12 2.59 9.82
C CYS A 269 13.55 3.46 8.69
N PRO A 270 12.30 3.91 8.81
CA PRO A 270 11.72 4.88 7.87
C PRO A 270 12.40 6.25 7.99
N ASN A 271 12.25 7.08 6.94
CA ASN A 271 12.75 8.45 6.91
C ASN A 271 12.22 9.26 8.10
N GLN A 272 13.13 9.77 8.95
CA GLN A 272 12.77 10.48 10.18
C GLN A 272 12.07 11.82 9.91
N LEU A 273 12.54 12.58 8.91
CA LEU A 273 11.94 13.87 8.56
C LEU A 273 10.57 13.74 7.90
N GLY A 274 10.26 12.58 7.34
CA GLY A 274 8.97 12.31 6.73
C GLY A 274 7.89 11.94 7.75
N GLN A 275 8.30 11.50 8.91
CA GLN A 275 7.43 11.10 10.01
C GLN A 275 7.03 12.29 10.90
#